data_f2e59536377bccbdfe8a9b045d3179a7
#
_entry.id   f2e59536377bccbdfe8a9b045d3179a7
#
_cell.length_a   1.000
_cell.length_b   1.000
_cell.length_c   1.000
_cell.angle_alpha   90.00
_cell.angle_beta   90.00
_cell.angle_gamma   90.00
#
_symmetry.space_group_name_H-M   'P 1'
#
loop_
_entity.id
_entity.type
_entity.pdbx_description
1 polymer ?
#
loop_
_entity_poly.entity_id
_entity_poly.type
_entity_poly.pdbx_seq_one_letter_code
_entity_poly.pdbx_strand_id
1 'polypeptide(L)'
;MTDIKFIEEYTNNDKAITGDKLEYLQCNSKLKGYVGERQSGKTFLLYQDLVCNAFNIKGDYLVIAPNYPELKLVQDYIKKCLDNFLLDYKNTISYPNYTIRELPNGSTITFINSHNLDNFSRGRKFDYIYIDEPRYMEDIFNNIVFLAQVVLRRHGQLSVFGTMNQEFTSELEQMGFNLIYGGDSNGEL
;
A
#
# COMPACT_ATOMS: atom_id res chain seq x y z
N MET A 1 3.83 -14.36 -0.40
CA MET A 1 2.41 -14.83 -0.43
C MET A 1 1.77 -14.34 0.85
N THR A 2 0.85 -13.42 0.74
CA THR A 2 0.17 -12.83 1.91
C THR A 2 -0.57 -13.96 2.64
N ASP A 3 -0.35 -14.09 3.95
CA ASP A 3 -1.02 -15.15 4.73
C ASP A 3 -2.48 -14.74 4.98
N ILE A 4 -3.37 -15.27 4.14
CA ILE A 4 -4.81 -14.96 4.17
C ILE A 4 -5.43 -15.39 5.48
N LYS A 5 -5.00 -16.52 6.07
CA LYS A 5 -5.48 -16.98 7.38
C LYS A 5 -5.17 -15.97 8.46
N PHE A 6 -4.01 -15.33 8.38
CA PHE A 6 -3.62 -14.26 9.27
C PHE A 6 -4.57 -13.06 9.13
N ILE A 7 -4.94 -12.67 7.91
CA ILE A 7 -5.90 -11.58 7.68
C ILE A 7 -7.29 -11.95 8.19
N GLU A 8 -7.80 -13.13 7.89
CA GLU A 8 -9.12 -13.61 8.32
C GLU A 8 -9.23 -13.67 9.84
N GLU A 9 -8.22 -14.21 10.52
CA GLU A 9 -8.20 -14.36 11.98
C GLU A 9 -8.20 -13.00 12.72
N TYR A 10 -7.52 -12.01 12.15
CA TYR A 10 -7.31 -10.73 12.83
C TYR A 10 -8.22 -9.60 12.39
N THR A 11 -8.93 -9.71 11.29
CA THR A 11 -9.87 -8.65 10.89
C THR A 11 -11.25 -8.83 11.49
N ASN A 12 -11.59 -10.02 12.00
CA ASN A 12 -12.91 -10.39 12.55
C ASN A 12 -14.07 -9.94 11.65
N ASN A 13 -13.82 -9.80 10.36
CA ASN A 13 -14.72 -9.15 9.42
C ASN A 13 -14.82 -9.98 8.15
N ASP A 14 -15.50 -11.14 8.25
CA ASP A 14 -15.77 -12.08 7.16
C ASP A 14 -16.38 -11.41 5.90
N LYS A 15 -16.86 -10.18 6.06
CA LYS A 15 -17.48 -9.40 4.98
C LYS A 15 -16.50 -8.45 4.25
N ALA A 16 -15.28 -8.27 4.76
CA ALA A 16 -14.36 -7.27 4.23
C ALA A 16 -13.48 -7.77 3.07
N ILE A 17 -13.30 -9.08 2.95
CA ILE A 17 -12.49 -9.69 1.88
C ILE A 17 -13.43 -10.31 0.86
N THR A 18 -13.76 -9.57 -0.17
CA THR A 18 -14.53 -10.03 -1.33
C THR A 18 -13.63 -10.75 -2.33
N GLY A 19 -14.21 -11.39 -3.35
CA GLY A 19 -13.48 -12.12 -4.37
C GLY A 19 -12.34 -11.31 -5.03
N ASP A 20 -12.60 -10.08 -5.40
CA ASP A 20 -11.63 -9.15 -5.99
C ASP A 20 -10.49 -8.75 -5.03
N LYS A 21 -10.80 -8.53 -3.76
CA LYS A 21 -9.79 -8.26 -2.73
C LYS A 21 -8.92 -9.49 -2.46
N LEU A 22 -9.53 -10.67 -2.45
CA LEU A 22 -8.81 -11.92 -2.33
C LEU A 22 -7.87 -12.14 -3.53
N GLU A 23 -8.35 -11.88 -4.74
CA GLU A 23 -7.54 -11.92 -5.96
C GLU A 23 -6.34 -10.98 -5.86
N TYR A 24 -6.54 -9.75 -5.38
CA TYR A 24 -5.44 -8.80 -5.16
C TYR A 24 -4.41 -9.34 -4.15
N LEU A 25 -4.85 -9.88 -3.01
CA LEU A 25 -3.96 -10.40 -1.97
C LEU A 25 -3.17 -11.62 -2.46
N GLN A 26 -3.74 -12.42 -3.34
CA GLN A 26 -3.08 -13.58 -3.96
C GLN A 26 -2.20 -13.21 -5.15
N CYS A 27 -2.31 -12.00 -5.67
CA CYS A 27 -1.53 -11.54 -6.81
C CYS A 27 -0.05 -11.39 -6.44
N ASN A 28 0.81 -12.16 -7.10
CA ASN A 28 2.26 -12.17 -6.90
C ASN A 28 3.02 -11.23 -7.87
N SER A 29 2.33 -10.43 -8.67
CA SER A 29 2.95 -9.47 -9.57
C SER A 29 3.80 -8.47 -8.80
N LYS A 30 4.98 -8.14 -9.34
CA LYS A 30 5.87 -7.14 -8.73
C LYS A 30 5.33 -5.72 -8.85
N LEU A 31 4.56 -5.46 -9.89
CA LEU A 31 3.79 -4.26 -10.09
C LEU A 31 2.32 -4.66 -10.06
N LYS A 32 1.61 -4.28 -9.02
CA LYS A 32 0.19 -4.59 -8.89
C LYS A 32 -0.62 -3.38 -8.45
N GLY A 33 -1.91 -3.38 -8.75
CA GLY A 33 -2.80 -2.33 -8.31
C GLY A 33 -4.20 -2.84 -8.00
N TYR A 34 -4.86 -2.17 -7.06
CA TYR A 34 -6.28 -2.35 -6.79
C TYR A 34 -7.00 -1.04 -7.08
N VAL A 35 -7.89 -1.08 -8.05
CA VAL A 35 -8.62 0.08 -8.55
C VAL A 35 -10.10 -0.13 -8.35
N GLY A 36 -10.78 0.85 -7.78
CA GLY A 36 -12.21 0.72 -7.51
C GLY A 36 -12.86 2.06 -7.24
N GLU A 37 -14.17 2.07 -7.12
CA GLU A 37 -14.94 3.27 -6.80
C GLU A 37 -14.63 3.82 -5.40
N ARG A 38 -15.16 5.00 -5.09
CA ARG A 38 -15.11 5.53 -3.74
C ARG A 38 -15.80 4.56 -2.77
N GLN A 39 -15.22 4.37 -1.58
CA GLN A 39 -15.72 3.46 -0.53
C GLN A 39 -15.63 1.96 -0.88
N SER A 40 -14.94 1.55 -1.94
CA SER A 40 -14.70 0.13 -2.25
C SER A 40 -13.72 -0.58 -1.29
N GLY A 41 -13.21 0.14 -0.29
CA GLY A 41 -12.31 -0.41 0.73
C GLY A 41 -10.84 -0.48 0.29
N LYS A 42 -10.40 0.31 -0.68
CA LYS A 42 -9.01 0.39 -1.17
C LYS A 42 -7.99 0.62 -0.06
N THR A 43 -8.18 1.68 0.70
CA THR A 43 -7.29 2.01 1.82
C THR A 43 -7.31 0.93 2.89
N PHE A 44 -8.45 0.26 3.12
CA PHE A 44 -8.53 -0.89 4.00
C PHE A 44 -7.68 -2.06 3.50
N LEU A 45 -7.76 -2.38 2.20
CA LEU A 45 -6.97 -3.43 1.58
C LEU A 45 -5.47 -3.11 1.60
N LEU A 46 -5.10 -1.83 1.36
CA LEU A 46 -3.72 -1.37 1.43
C LEU A 46 -3.10 -1.70 2.79
N TYR A 47 -3.73 -1.29 3.88
CA TYR A 47 -3.10 -1.50 5.19
C TYR A 47 -3.11 -2.96 5.62
N GLN A 48 -4.08 -3.77 5.19
CA GLN A 48 -4.06 -5.21 5.42
C GLN A 48 -2.88 -5.88 4.70
N ASP A 49 -2.71 -5.62 3.41
CA ASP A 49 -1.60 -6.16 2.63
C ASP A 49 -0.24 -5.68 3.19
N LEU A 50 -0.14 -4.39 3.53
CA LEU A 50 1.06 -3.82 4.12
C LEU A 50 1.43 -4.48 5.46
N VAL A 51 0.47 -4.53 6.39
CA VAL A 51 0.72 -5.08 7.73
C VAL A 51 1.10 -6.55 7.63
N CYS A 52 0.35 -7.33 6.85
CA CYS A 52 0.61 -8.74 6.65
C CYS A 52 2.03 -8.98 6.07
N ASN A 53 2.39 -8.24 5.02
CA ASN A 53 3.71 -8.36 4.43
C ASN A 53 4.81 -7.91 5.39
N ALA A 54 4.66 -6.79 6.08
CA ALA A 54 5.67 -6.25 6.98
C ALA A 54 5.95 -7.13 8.20
N PHE A 55 4.97 -7.94 8.63
CA PHE A 55 5.17 -8.93 9.69
C PHE A 55 5.81 -10.22 9.20
N ASN A 56 5.39 -10.69 8.04
CA ASN A 56 5.84 -11.97 7.51
C ASN A 56 7.18 -11.89 6.77
N ILE A 57 7.50 -10.73 6.21
CA ILE A 57 8.69 -10.52 5.39
C ILE A 57 9.46 -9.34 5.94
N LYS A 58 10.64 -9.59 6.50
CA LYS A 58 11.53 -8.53 6.96
C LYS A 58 11.96 -7.67 5.76
N GLY A 59 11.73 -6.35 5.86
CA GLY A 59 12.09 -5.41 4.80
C GLY A 59 11.82 -3.95 5.14
N ASP A 60 12.18 -3.09 4.21
CA ASP A 60 11.94 -1.67 4.27
C ASP A 60 10.70 -1.32 3.42
N TYR A 61 9.67 -0.83 4.08
CA TYR A 61 8.36 -0.51 3.52
C TYR A 61 8.19 1.01 3.41
N LEU A 62 7.67 1.48 2.27
CA LEU A 62 7.32 2.89 2.05
C LEU A 62 5.82 3.01 1.76
N VAL A 63 5.16 3.92 2.46
CA VAL A 63 3.77 4.30 2.21
C VAL A 63 3.74 5.75 1.77
N ILE A 64 3.12 5.99 0.61
CA ILE A 64 2.97 7.31 0.01
C ILE A 64 1.48 7.63 -0.09
N ALA A 65 1.08 8.80 0.42
CA ALA A 65 -0.26 9.35 0.25
C ALA A 65 -0.18 10.77 -0.34
N PRO A 66 -1.24 11.29 -0.99
CA PRO A 66 -1.20 12.58 -1.68
C PRO A 66 -0.85 13.74 -0.74
N ASN A 67 -1.42 13.74 0.44
CA ASN A 67 -1.29 14.82 1.40
C ASN A 67 -1.23 14.30 2.84
N TYR A 68 -0.95 15.20 3.78
CA TYR A 68 -0.80 14.83 5.19
C TYR A 68 -2.09 14.28 5.84
N PRO A 69 -3.30 14.84 5.63
CA PRO A 69 -4.53 14.26 6.18
C PRO A 69 -4.78 12.81 5.77
N GLU A 70 -4.59 12.47 4.49
CA GLU A 70 -4.74 11.11 3.98
C GLU A 70 -3.64 10.20 4.53
N LEU A 71 -2.40 10.68 4.56
CA LEU A 71 -1.29 9.94 5.17
C LEU A 71 -1.57 9.61 6.64
N LYS A 72 -2.12 10.57 7.40
CA LYS A 72 -2.48 10.37 8.80
C LYS A 72 -3.58 9.31 8.94
N LEU A 73 -4.57 9.31 8.05
CA LEU A 73 -5.62 8.30 8.05
C LEU A 73 -5.03 6.89 7.89
N VAL A 74 -4.13 6.70 6.92
CA VAL A 74 -3.43 5.41 6.72
C VAL A 74 -2.61 5.04 7.97
N GLN A 75 -1.89 5.99 8.55
CA GLN A 75 -1.12 5.75 9.78
C GLN A 75 -1.99 5.31 10.95
N ASP A 76 -3.16 5.93 11.12
CA ASP A 76 -4.10 5.60 12.21
C ASP A 76 -4.72 4.22 12.02
N TYR A 77 -5.03 3.81 10.80
CA TYR A 77 -5.49 2.45 10.49
C TYR A 77 -4.41 1.41 10.78
N ILE A 78 -3.19 1.66 10.32
CA ILE A 78 -2.06 0.75 10.59
C ILE A 78 -1.80 0.66 12.09
N LYS A 79 -1.87 1.78 12.81
CA LYS A 79 -1.74 1.77 14.26
C LYS A 79 -2.79 0.89 14.93
N LYS A 80 -4.07 1.04 14.54
CA LYS A 80 -5.14 0.20 15.08
C LYS A 80 -4.91 -1.29 14.80
N CYS A 81 -4.45 -1.64 13.60
CA CYS A 81 -4.08 -3.01 13.29
C CYS A 81 -2.97 -3.49 14.24
N LEU A 82 -1.88 -2.74 14.37
CA LEU A 82 -0.75 -3.10 15.21
C LEU A 82 -1.16 -3.24 16.69
N ASP A 83 -1.99 -2.33 17.20
CA ASP A 83 -2.51 -2.37 18.57
C ASP A 83 -3.39 -3.62 18.79
N ASN A 84 -4.21 -4.01 17.81
CA ASN A 84 -5.04 -5.23 17.89
C ASN A 84 -4.20 -6.52 17.94
N PHE A 85 -3.03 -6.51 17.32
CA PHE A 85 -2.10 -7.64 17.33
C PHE A 85 -1.30 -7.79 18.64
N LEU A 86 -1.51 -6.91 19.63
CA LEU A 86 -0.71 -6.84 20.86
C LEU A 86 0.81 -6.76 20.58
N LEU A 87 1.17 -6.19 19.46
CA LEU A 87 2.54 -6.14 19.00
C LEU A 87 3.20 -4.86 19.49
N ASP A 88 4.15 -5.04 20.40
CA ASP A 88 5.07 -3.98 20.81
C ASP A 88 5.90 -3.52 19.61
N TYR A 89 5.38 -2.53 18.86
CA TYR A 89 6.20 -1.86 17.88
C TYR A 89 7.08 -0.83 18.60
N LYS A 90 8.37 -1.06 18.55
CA LYS A 90 9.35 -0.13 19.10
C LYS A 90 9.44 1.10 18.21
N ASN A 91 9.19 2.25 18.82
CA ASN A 91 9.57 3.57 18.35
C ASN A 91 8.96 4.04 17.01
N THR A 92 7.98 4.92 17.15
CA THR A 92 7.65 5.86 16.08
C THR A 92 8.66 7.01 16.15
N ILE A 93 9.53 7.12 15.15
CA ILE A 93 10.40 8.28 14.98
C ILE A 93 9.71 9.25 14.03
N SER A 94 9.31 10.41 14.53
CA SER A 94 8.67 11.44 13.72
C SER A 94 9.68 12.50 13.32
N TYR A 95 9.75 12.77 12.03
CA TYR A 95 10.51 13.85 11.42
C TYR A 95 9.55 14.88 10.81
N PRO A 96 9.99 16.09 10.50
CA PRO A 96 9.11 17.11 9.92
C PRO A 96 8.35 16.65 8.66
N ASN A 97 8.98 15.78 7.85
CA ASN A 97 8.48 15.39 6.54
C ASN A 97 8.11 13.90 6.41
N TYR A 98 8.41 13.08 7.41
CA TYR A 98 8.13 11.65 7.37
C TYR A 98 8.10 11.02 8.77
N THR A 99 7.51 9.86 8.87
CA THR A 99 7.44 9.06 10.10
C THR A 99 7.93 7.64 9.81
N ILE A 100 8.77 7.09 10.68
CA ILE A 100 9.22 5.69 10.59
C ILE A 100 8.67 4.92 11.78
N ARG A 101 8.12 3.74 11.53
CA ARG A 101 7.75 2.73 12.55
C ARG A 101 8.64 1.51 12.38
N GLU A 102 9.24 1.08 13.46
CA GLU A 102 10.04 -0.13 13.52
C GLU A 102 9.23 -1.26 14.15
N LEU A 103 9.14 -2.40 13.45
CA LEU A 103 8.43 -3.58 13.89
C LEU A 103 9.37 -4.55 14.62
N PRO A 104 8.83 -5.46 15.48
CA PRO A 104 9.65 -6.40 16.27
C PRO A 104 10.54 -7.33 15.43
N ASN A 105 10.13 -7.66 14.22
CA ASN A 105 10.92 -8.48 13.28
C ASN A 105 12.07 -7.70 12.60
N GLY A 106 12.22 -6.41 12.90
CA GLY A 106 13.19 -5.51 12.31
C GLY A 106 12.79 -4.95 10.95
N SER A 107 11.51 -5.08 10.55
CA SER A 107 10.97 -4.32 9.41
C SER A 107 10.77 -2.86 9.76
N THR A 108 10.89 -1.98 8.78
CA THR A 108 10.58 -0.56 8.94
C THR A 108 9.42 -0.16 8.02
N ILE A 109 8.48 0.62 8.52
CA ILE A 109 7.41 1.22 7.70
C ILE A 109 7.62 2.74 7.73
N THR A 110 7.94 3.30 6.58
CA THR A 110 8.11 4.75 6.41
C THR A 110 6.86 5.34 5.77
N PHE A 111 6.36 6.43 6.33
CA PHE A 111 5.20 7.17 5.86
C PHE A 111 5.62 8.53 5.35
N ILE A 112 5.24 8.87 4.13
CA ILE A 112 5.56 10.14 3.49
C ILE A 112 4.40 10.66 2.65
N ASN A 113 4.21 11.98 2.58
CA ASN A 113 3.33 12.56 1.58
C ASN A 113 4.08 12.79 0.25
N SER A 114 3.33 12.88 -0.85
CA SER A 114 3.90 12.98 -2.19
C SER A 114 4.77 14.21 -2.40
N HIS A 115 4.46 15.34 -1.77
CA HIS A 115 5.25 16.58 -1.89
C HIS A 115 6.69 16.46 -1.38
N ASN A 116 6.96 15.47 -0.53
CA ASN A 116 8.29 15.24 0.02
C ASN A 116 9.03 14.08 -0.67
N LEU A 117 8.42 13.47 -1.67
CA LEU A 117 8.94 12.25 -2.31
C LEU A 117 10.32 12.44 -2.94
N ASP A 118 10.51 13.50 -3.70
CA ASP A 118 11.78 13.79 -4.40
C ASP A 118 12.96 13.92 -3.46
N ASN A 119 12.75 14.63 -2.35
CA ASN A 119 13.81 14.85 -1.35
C ASN A 119 14.08 13.60 -0.53
N PHE A 120 13.06 12.75 -0.34
CA PHE A 120 13.14 11.60 0.52
C PHE A 120 13.66 10.35 -0.18
N SER A 121 13.25 10.10 -1.43
CA SER A 121 13.55 8.87 -2.14
C SER A 121 15.00 8.75 -2.63
N ARG A 122 15.71 9.90 -2.75
CA ARG A 122 17.09 9.94 -3.23
C ARG A 122 18.03 9.21 -2.27
N GLY A 123 18.65 8.13 -2.76
CA GLY A 123 19.62 7.33 -2.01
C GLY A 123 19.05 6.33 -1.01
N ARG A 124 17.74 6.28 -0.83
CA ARG A 124 17.08 5.27 0.01
C ARG A 124 16.67 4.05 -0.80
N LYS A 125 16.56 2.93 -0.11
CA LYS A 125 16.21 1.65 -0.71
C LYS A 125 14.97 1.13 0.00
N PHE A 126 13.98 0.70 -0.78
CA PHE A 126 12.76 0.09 -0.28
C PHE A 126 12.54 -1.25 -0.95
N ASP A 127 12.05 -2.22 -0.20
CA ASP A 127 11.68 -3.53 -0.70
C ASP A 127 10.23 -3.54 -1.16
N TYR A 128 9.37 -2.78 -0.46
CA TYR A 128 7.95 -2.69 -0.76
C TYR A 128 7.49 -1.23 -0.73
N ILE A 129 6.72 -0.83 -1.74
CA ILE A 129 6.17 0.53 -1.83
C ILE A 129 4.66 0.43 -2.03
N TYR A 130 3.93 1.21 -1.26
CA TYR A 130 2.47 1.32 -1.31
C TYR A 130 2.09 2.77 -1.60
N ILE A 131 1.29 2.99 -2.63
CA ILE A 131 0.82 4.31 -3.04
C ILE A 131 -0.70 4.35 -2.92
N ASP A 132 -1.21 5.23 -2.06
CA ASP A 132 -2.65 5.47 -1.90
C ASP A 132 -3.09 6.67 -2.71
N GLU A 133 -4.19 6.55 -3.46
CA GLU A 133 -4.83 7.56 -4.31
C GLU A 133 -3.83 8.38 -5.17
N PRO A 134 -2.99 7.74 -5.98
CA PRO A 134 -1.91 8.40 -6.72
C PRO A 134 -2.38 9.49 -7.68
N ARG A 135 -3.61 9.42 -8.20
CA ARG A 135 -4.16 10.43 -9.13
C ARG A 135 -4.22 11.85 -8.58
N TYR A 136 -4.10 12.03 -7.27
CA TYR A 136 -4.06 13.33 -6.62
C TYR A 136 -2.64 13.84 -6.37
N MET A 137 -1.63 13.12 -6.86
CA MET A 137 -0.23 13.47 -6.72
C MET A 137 0.28 14.17 -7.97
N GLU A 138 1.12 15.18 -7.79
CA GLU A 138 1.80 15.84 -8.90
C GLU A 138 2.84 14.90 -9.50
N ASP A 139 3.03 14.99 -10.82
CA ASP A 139 4.04 14.26 -11.60
C ASP A 139 4.07 12.74 -11.32
N ILE A 140 2.90 12.17 -11.06
CA ILE A 140 2.74 10.83 -10.50
C ILE A 140 3.35 9.74 -11.38
N PHE A 141 3.21 9.81 -12.71
CA PHE A 141 3.70 8.75 -13.59
C PHE A 141 5.22 8.68 -13.59
N ASN A 142 5.92 9.81 -13.64
CA ASN A 142 7.38 9.83 -13.52
C ASN A 142 7.84 9.28 -12.16
N ASN A 143 7.13 9.63 -11.10
CA ASN A 143 7.38 9.10 -9.76
C ASN A 143 7.14 7.59 -9.69
N ILE A 144 6.05 7.06 -10.28
CA ILE A 144 5.77 5.62 -10.33
C ILE A 144 6.86 4.88 -11.11
N VAL A 145 7.27 5.38 -12.27
CA VAL A 145 8.36 4.79 -13.06
C VAL A 145 9.65 4.72 -12.25
N PHE A 146 10.01 5.80 -11.58
CA PHE A 146 11.20 5.83 -10.71
C PHE A 146 11.10 4.83 -9.57
N LEU A 147 9.97 4.81 -8.84
CA LEU A 147 9.74 3.91 -7.71
C LEU A 147 9.70 2.44 -8.15
N ALA A 148 9.11 2.14 -9.30
CA ALA A 148 9.13 0.80 -9.89
C ALA A 148 10.57 0.31 -10.13
N GLN A 149 11.44 1.17 -10.68
CA GLN A 149 12.85 0.82 -10.86
C GLN A 149 13.56 0.56 -9.53
N VAL A 150 13.23 1.31 -8.47
CA VAL A 150 13.83 1.13 -7.14
C VAL A 150 13.49 -0.25 -6.59
N VAL A 151 12.20 -0.64 -6.57
CA VAL A 151 11.77 -1.93 -6.01
C VAL A 151 12.19 -3.12 -6.87
N LEU A 152 12.12 -3.00 -8.21
CA LEU A 152 12.46 -4.09 -9.12
C LEU A 152 13.94 -4.49 -9.01
N ARG A 153 14.83 -3.54 -8.75
CA ARG A 153 16.26 -3.83 -8.50
C ARG A 153 16.49 -4.65 -7.22
N ARG A 154 15.56 -4.62 -6.29
CA ARG A 154 15.60 -5.36 -5.03
C ARG A 154 14.74 -6.62 -5.02
N HIS A 155 14.14 -6.97 -6.17
CA HIS A 155 13.14 -8.02 -6.28
C HIS A 155 11.88 -7.80 -5.41
N GLY A 156 11.63 -6.55 -5.05
CA GLY A 156 10.51 -6.12 -4.23
C GLY A 156 9.21 -5.94 -5.02
N GLN A 157 8.27 -5.21 -4.41
CA GLN A 157 6.92 -5.00 -4.98
C GLN A 157 6.48 -3.54 -4.84
N LEU A 158 5.84 -3.01 -5.90
CA LEU A 158 5.13 -1.73 -5.89
C LEU A 158 3.63 -1.99 -6.04
N SER A 159 2.87 -1.48 -5.09
CA SER A 159 1.41 -1.63 -5.01
C SER A 159 0.73 -0.25 -5.08
N VAL A 160 -0.27 -0.13 -5.94
CA VAL A 160 -1.02 1.12 -6.17
C VAL A 160 -2.49 0.89 -5.82
N PHE A 161 -3.07 1.81 -5.05
CA PHE A 161 -4.48 1.79 -4.66
C PHE A 161 -5.14 3.10 -5.08
N GLY A 162 -6.08 3.04 -6.00
CA GLY A 162 -6.65 4.25 -6.57
C GLY A 162 -8.11 4.16 -6.95
N THR A 163 -8.76 5.32 -7.03
CA THR A 163 -10.12 5.39 -7.57
C THR A 163 -10.07 5.22 -9.07
N MET A 164 -11.04 4.49 -9.62
CA MET A 164 -11.15 4.21 -11.05
C MET A 164 -11.12 5.48 -11.89
N ASN A 165 -10.18 5.53 -12.84
CA ASN A 165 -10.04 6.56 -13.86
C ASN A 165 -9.39 5.89 -15.07
N GLN A 166 -10.10 5.86 -16.20
CA GLN A 166 -9.70 5.10 -17.38
C GLN A 166 -8.32 5.52 -17.93
N GLU A 167 -8.03 6.81 -17.97
CA GLU A 167 -6.73 7.30 -18.43
C GLU A 167 -5.61 6.81 -17.52
N PHE A 168 -5.77 7.00 -16.21
CA PHE A 168 -4.77 6.60 -15.22
C PHE A 168 -4.54 5.08 -15.21
N THR A 169 -5.61 4.28 -15.28
CA THR A 169 -5.49 2.82 -15.30
C THR A 169 -4.83 2.32 -16.57
N SER A 170 -5.16 2.89 -17.74
CA SER A 170 -4.51 2.53 -19.00
C SER A 170 -3.00 2.79 -18.99
N GLU A 171 -2.56 3.88 -18.39
CA GLU A 171 -1.13 4.16 -18.26
C GLU A 171 -0.42 3.19 -17.31
N LEU A 172 -1.04 2.82 -16.18
CA LEU A 172 -0.48 1.80 -15.29
C LEU A 172 -0.35 0.44 -15.99
N GLU A 173 -1.36 0.03 -16.75
CA GLU A 173 -1.32 -1.22 -17.53
C GLU A 173 -0.20 -1.19 -18.58
N GLN A 174 0.00 -0.07 -19.27
CA GLN A 174 1.12 0.12 -20.20
C GLN A 174 2.49 0.04 -19.51
N MET A 175 2.58 0.44 -18.24
CA MET A 175 3.77 0.27 -17.41
C MET A 175 3.96 -1.16 -16.90
N GLY A 176 3.04 -2.07 -17.18
CA GLY A 176 3.10 -3.48 -16.79
C GLY A 176 2.51 -3.79 -15.41
N PHE A 177 1.65 -2.92 -14.89
CA PHE A 177 0.89 -3.24 -13.68
C PHE A 177 -0.19 -4.28 -13.97
N ASN A 178 -0.32 -5.24 -13.06
CA ASN A 178 -1.48 -6.11 -12.98
C ASN A 178 -2.54 -5.43 -12.12
N LEU A 179 -3.60 -4.92 -12.73
CA LEU A 179 -4.68 -4.22 -12.05
C LEU A 179 -5.84 -5.16 -11.74
N ILE A 180 -6.29 -5.15 -10.51
CA ILE A 180 -7.50 -5.81 -10.04
C ILE A 180 -8.56 -4.74 -9.80
N TYR A 181 -9.72 -4.93 -10.40
CA TYR A 181 -10.82 -3.96 -10.36
C TYR A 181 -11.82 -4.36 -9.29
N GLY A 182 -11.91 -3.51 -8.24
CA GLY A 182 -12.91 -3.64 -7.19
C GLY A 182 -14.24 -3.05 -7.65
N GLY A 183 -15.26 -3.89 -7.72
CA GLY A 183 -16.65 -3.51 -7.92
C GLY A 183 -17.52 -4.22 -6.91
N ASP A 184 -18.65 -3.63 -6.56
CA ASP A 184 -19.67 -4.37 -5.84
C ASP A 184 -20.10 -5.55 -6.72
N SER A 185 -19.90 -6.77 -6.23
CA SER A 185 -20.36 -8.02 -6.87
C SER A 185 -21.89 -8.12 -6.95
N ASN A 186 -22.59 -7.02 -6.77
CA ASN A 186 -24.05 -6.85 -6.90
C ASN A 186 -24.44 -5.98 -8.10
N GLY A 187 -23.57 -5.81 -9.10
CA GLY A 187 -23.94 -5.16 -10.34
C GLY A 187 -24.75 -6.08 -11.23
N GLU A 188 -26.05 -6.12 -11.03
CA GLU A 188 -26.96 -6.38 -12.14
C GLU A 188 -26.74 -5.31 -13.22
N LEU A 189 -26.35 -5.74 -14.41
CA LEU A 189 -26.41 -4.95 -15.65
C LEU A 189 -27.87 -4.66 -16.04
#